data_d449db85b6fd0694d035bc3543671e5f
#
_entry.id   d449db85b6fd0694d035bc3543671e5f
#
_cell.length_a   1.000
_cell.length_b   1.000
_cell.length_c   1.000
_cell.angle_alpha   90.00
_cell.angle_beta   90.00
_cell.angle_gamma   90.00
#
_symmetry.space_group_name_H-M   'P 1'
#
loop_
_entity.id
_entity.type
_entity.pdbx_description
1 polymer ?
#
loop_
_entity_poly.entity_id
_entity_poly.type
_entity_poly.pdbx_seq_one_letter_code
_entity_poly.pdbx_strand_id
1 'polypeptide(L)'
;MLEQNKSMILFFIIFILFYIICAILSFMDKGKNIAETAKKIIVIYHDDLDGFTGAWAAWKKLKDKAEYMELGYDTKNYDFLFRLKDKDIYMIDCSLNMREMLKLASKNKVILIDHHFSSKEKADLLPGSVFDDKHSGASLSWKYFHGENKAPLIVNYVQDYDLWKFKLPHTRELTAVLNLYSFNFKVWDKTAKMFQDKNKRKELVKKGQAIVDYQKSLIGELSNKGQEVIFEGCDAVAVNSPILSSEIGNHLYTKTGKIGIVWSYKGKDKPKIHVSLRGDGKINLSELAKNYGGGGHKAAAGFAVDGDINFPWQIK
;
A
#
# COMPACT_ATOMS: atom_id res chain seq x y z
N MET A 1 46.48 26.63 -3.24
CA MET A 1 45.75 25.40 -3.58
C MET A 1 45.14 24.62 -2.41
N LEU A 2 45.88 24.44 -1.30
CA LEU A 2 45.36 23.70 -0.11
C LEU A 2 44.28 24.43 0.68
N GLU A 3 44.29 25.75 0.77
CA GLU A 3 43.25 26.51 1.48
C GLU A 3 41.93 26.66 0.68
N GLN A 4 42.01 26.75 -0.63
CA GLN A 4 40.80 26.77 -1.48
C GLN A 4 40.03 25.44 -1.43
N ASN A 5 40.75 24.33 -1.37
CA ASN A 5 40.11 23.02 -1.21
C ASN A 5 39.43 22.83 0.16
N LYS A 6 39.98 23.39 1.23
CA LYS A 6 39.35 23.34 2.58
C LYS A 6 38.04 24.15 2.62
N SER A 7 38.00 25.33 2.00
CA SER A 7 36.80 26.15 1.93
C SER A 7 35.70 25.50 1.12
N MET A 8 36.05 24.83 0.03
CA MET A 8 35.10 24.11 -0.82
C MET A 8 34.53 22.85 -0.11
N ILE A 9 35.36 22.11 0.60
CA ILE A 9 34.94 20.95 1.41
C ILE A 9 34.01 21.40 2.55
N LEU A 10 34.33 22.48 3.23
CA LEU A 10 33.51 23.05 4.30
C LEU A 10 32.13 23.51 3.77
N PHE A 11 32.10 24.15 2.59
CA PHE A 11 30.86 24.55 1.93
C PHE A 11 29.98 23.35 1.57
N PHE A 12 30.56 22.26 1.04
CA PHE A 12 29.85 21.02 0.74
C PHE A 12 29.30 20.35 2.01
N ILE A 13 30.06 20.32 3.10
CA ILE A 13 29.60 19.76 4.37
C ILE A 13 28.43 20.57 4.93
N ILE A 14 28.51 21.89 4.91
CA ILE A 14 27.42 22.77 5.37
C ILE A 14 26.17 22.59 4.50
N PHE A 15 26.34 22.48 3.18
CA PHE A 15 25.22 22.26 2.25
C PHE A 15 24.54 20.91 2.48
N ILE A 16 25.30 19.83 2.70
CA ILE A 16 24.78 18.50 3.03
C ILE A 16 24.07 18.52 4.38
N LEU A 17 24.65 19.15 5.39
CA LEU A 17 24.02 19.29 6.71
C LEU A 17 22.72 20.08 6.65
N PHE A 18 22.70 21.18 5.88
CA PHE A 18 21.48 21.96 5.65
C PHE A 18 20.39 21.15 4.96
N TYR A 19 20.75 20.34 3.94
CA TYR A 19 19.79 19.47 3.24
C TYR A 19 19.25 18.37 4.15
N ILE A 20 20.10 17.76 4.98
CA ILE A 20 19.72 16.77 5.99
C ILE A 20 18.80 17.39 7.05
N ILE A 21 19.12 18.57 7.54
CA ILE A 21 18.30 19.31 8.53
C ILE A 21 16.94 19.68 7.92
N CYS A 22 16.90 20.18 6.69
CA CYS A 22 15.64 20.48 5.99
C CYS A 22 14.80 19.22 5.75
N ALA A 23 15.42 18.08 5.41
CA ALA A 23 14.72 16.81 5.26
C ALA A 23 14.18 16.29 6.60
N ILE A 24 14.96 16.38 7.68
CA ILE A 24 14.54 15.99 9.04
C ILE A 24 13.42 16.91 9.54
N LEU A 25 13.53 18.22 9.35
CA LEU A 25 12.50 19.19 9.74
C LEU A 25 11.20 18.97 8.93
N SER A 26 11.28 18.70 7.63
CA SER A 26 10.12 18.38 6.80
C SER A 26 9.45 17.05 7.23
N PHE A 27 10.21 16.07 7.68
CA PHE A 27 9.69 14.79 8.18
C PHE A 27 9.09 14.92 9.58
N MET A 28 9.71 15.70 10.47
CA MET A 28 9.18 15.96 11.83
C MET A 28 7.94 16.88 11.79
N ASP A 29 7.83 17.76 10.80
CA ASP A 29 6.74 18.72 10.66
C ASP A 29 5.44 18.05 10.18
N LYS A 30 5.51 17.02 9.31
CA LYS A 30 4.31 16.29 8.86
C LYS A 30 3.56 15.62 10.02
N GLY A 31 4.26 14.94 10.93
CA GLY A 31 3.63 14.27 12.09
C GLY A 31 3.12 15.23 13.17
N LYS A 32 3.81 16.35 13.39
CA LYS A 32 3.39 17.41 14.31
C LYS A 32 2.16 18.16 13.80
N ASN A 33 2.17 18.56 12.50
CA ASN A 33 1.08 19.31 11.89
C ASN A 33 -0.27 18.56 11.94
N ILE A 34 -0.28 17.23 11.79
CA ILE A 34 -1.53 16.46 11.78
C ILE A 34 -2.13 16.33 13.18
N ALA A 35 -1.31 16.13 14.22
CA ALA A 35 -1.80 16.07 15.59
C ALA A 35 -2.37 17.41 16.10
N GLU A 36 -1.87 18.52 15.54
CA GLU A 36 -2.26 19.89 15.83
C GLU A 36 -3.24 20.48 14.81
N THR A 37 -3.64 19.70 13.80
CA THR A 37 -4.53 20.21 12.74
C THR A 37 -5.83 20.75 13.34
N ALA A 38 -6.18 21.97 12.93
CA ALA A 38 -7.49 22.55 13.23
C ALA A 38 -8.62 21.87 12.45
N LYS A 39 -8.32 21.10 11.41
CA LYS A 39 -9.35 20.44 10.60
C LYS A 39 -10.07 19.36 11.38
N LYS A 40 -11.39 19.36 11.26
CA LYS A 40 -12.28 18.40 11.91
C LYS A 40 -12.17 17.02 11.27
N ILE A 41 -11.95 16.95 9.95
CA ILE A 41 -11.97 15.73 9.16
C ILE A 41 -10.55 15.31 8.84
N ILE A 42 -10.24 14.02 9.05
CA ILE A 42 -8.96 13.41 8.73
C ILE A 42 -9.24 12.16 7.88
N VAL A 43 -8.54 12.04 6.76
CA VAL A 43 -8.55 10.87 5.88
C VAL A 43 -7.19 10.18 5.96
N ILE A 44 -7.19 8.97 6.49
CA ILE A 44 -6.01 8.10 6.58
C ILE A 44 -6.18 7.03 5.52
N TYR A 45 -5.16 6.75 4.71
CA TYR A 45 -5.27 5.81 3.60
C TYR A 45 -3.99 5.00 3.43
N HIS A 46 -4.12 3.78 2.88
CA HIS A 46 -2.97 2.94 2.54
C HIS A 46 -2.13 3.59 1.42
N ASP A 47 -0.81 3.48 1.50
CA ASP A 47 0.14 4.13 0.58
C ASP A 47 0.38 3.36 -0.73
N ASP A 48 -0.68 2.76 -1.27
CA ASP A 48 -0.66 2.06 -2.56
C ASP A 48 -1.69 2.62 -3.56
N LEU A 49 -1.87 1.95 -4.70
CA LEU A 49 -2.79 2.39 -5.74
C LEU A 49 -4.24 2.42 -5.27
N ASP A 50 -4.65 1.43 -4.47
CA ASP A 50 -6.04 1.30 -4.04
C ASP A 50 -6.37 2.31 -2.95
N GLY A 51 -5.57 2.35 -1.89
CA GLY A 51 -5.72 3.31 -0.80
C GLY A 51 -5.63 4.76 -1.28
N PHE A 52 -4.65 5.10 -2.13
CA PHE A 52 -4.54 6.45 -2.67
C PHE A 52 -5.71 6.83 -3.59
N THR A 53 -6.19 5.89 -4.44
CA THR A 53 -7.37 6.16 -5.28
C THR A 53 -8.63 6.33 -4.42
N GLY A 54 -8.75 5.60 -3.32
CA GLY A 54 -9.79 5.78 -2.32
C GLY A 54 -9.72 7.15 -1.63
N ALA A 55 -8.51 7.58 -1.24
CA ALA A 55 -8.28 8.93 -0.70
C ALA A 55 -8.61 10.03 -1.73
N TRP A 56 -8.29 9.80 -3.01
CA TRP A 56 -8.69 10.72 -4.08
C TRP A 56 -10.23 10.81 -4.23
N ALA A 57 -10.95 9.70 -4.09
CA ALA A 57 -12.40 9.71 -4.07
C ALA A 57 -12.93 10.57 -2.91
N ALA A 58 -12.37 10.44 -1.70
CA ALA A 58 -12.67 11.30 -0.57
C ALA A 58 -12.33 12.77 -0.87
N TRP A 59 -11.14 13.04 -1.46
CA TRP A 59 -10.71 14.38 -1.83
C TRP A 59 -11.61 15.04 -2.87
N LYS A 60 -12.18 14.29 -3.81
CA LYS A 60 -13.17 14.84 -4.77
C LYS A 60 -14.37 15.44 -4.04
N LYS A 61 -14.78 14.90 -2.91
CA LYS A 61 -15.90 15.36 -2.08
C LYS A 61 -15.51 16.42 -1.07
N LEU A 62 -14.43 16.15 -0.33
CA LEU A 62 -14.08 16.91 0.88
C LEU A 62 -13.12 18.08 0.60
N LYS A 63 -12.30 17.98 -0.46
CA LYS A 63 -11.30 19.00 -0.81
C LYS A 63 -10.45 19.41 0.41
N ASP A 64 -10.29 20.71 0.62
CA ASP A 64 -9.51 21.27 1.70
C ASP A 64 -10.19 21.23 3.08
N LYS A 65 -11.41 20.65 3.17
CA LYS A 65 -12.10 20.44 4.46
C LYS A 65 -11.48 19.33 5.28
N ALA A 66 -10.73 18.41 4.64
CA ALA A 66 -10.06 17.31 5.29
C ALA A 66 -8.53 17.45 5.25
N GLU A 67 -7.86 16.84 6.22
CA GLU A 67 -6.44 16.50 6.18
C GLU A 67 -6.29 15.10 5.62
N TYR A 68 -5.22 14.85 4.81
CA TYR A 68 -4.99 13.57 4.15
C TYR A 68 -3.62 13.04 4.55
N MET A 69 -3.59 11.79 4.97
CA MET A 69 -2.38 11.15 5.46
C MET A 69 -2.26 9.72 4.98
N GLU A 70 -1.12 9.41 4.41
CA GLU A 70 -0.72 8.04 4.08
C GLU A 70 -0.34 7.24 5.34
N LEU A 71 -0.73 5.99 5.40
CA LEU A 71 -0.35 5.02 6.41
C LEU A 71 0.13 3.75 5.72
N GLY A 72 1.45 3.63 5.56
CA GLY A 72 2.08 2.42 5.01
C GLY A 72 2.44 1.43 6.10
N TYR A 73 2.71 0.19 5.71
CA TYR A 73 3.22 -0.87 6.61
C TYR A 73 4.55 -0.50 7.29
N ASP A 74 5.33 0.40 6.68
CA ASP A 74 6.62 0.87 7.20
C ASP A 74 6.49 2.14 8.04
N THR A 75 5.25 2.64 8.30
CA THR A 75 5.05 3.82 9.12
C THR A 75 5.45 3.53 10.55
N LYS A 76 6.67 3.95 10.91
CA LYS A 76 7.33 3.60 12.19
C LYS A 76 6.70 4.25 13.41
N ASN A 77 5.97 5.35 13.26
CA ASN A 77 5.40 6.08 14.38
C ASN A 77 4.09 6.77 13.98
N TYR A 78 2.99 6.13 14.34
CA TYR A 78 1.66 6.70 14.25
C TYR A 78 1.05 7.03 15.63
N ASP A 79 1.86 7.09 16.68
CA ASP A 79 1.42 7.42 18.04
C ASP A 79 0.70 8.76 18.13
N PHE A 80 1.00 9.67 17.21
CA PHE A 80 0.29 10.95 17.10
C PHE A 80 -1.22 10.76 16.83
N LEU A 81 -1.65 9.67 16.19
CA LEU A 81 -3.08 9.36 15.99
C LEU A 81 -3.83 9.28 17.33
N PHE A 82 -3.19 8.76 18.37
CA PHE A 82 -3.80 8.61 19.69
C PHE A 82 -3.87 9.91 20.49
N ARG A 83 -3.27 11.00 19.96
CA ARG A 83 -3.42 12.37 20.49
C ARG A 83 -4.60 13.10 19.85
N LEU A 84 -5.14 12.60 18.74
CA LEU A 84 -6.31 13.15 18.08
C LEU A 84 -7.54 13.02 18.99
N LYS A 85 -8.35 14.08 19.03
CA LYS A 85 -9.57 14.15 19.83
C LYS A 85 -10.65 14.92 19.08
N ASP A 86 -11.90 14.45 19.22
CA ASP A 86 -13.08 15.09 18.63
C ASP A 86 -13.02 15.24 17.10
N LYS A 87 -12.34 14.31 16.39
CA LYS A 87 -12.20 14.28 14.95
C LYS A 87 -13.15 13.29 14.28
N ASP A 88 -13.47 13.54 13.01
CA ASP A 88 -14.11 12.61 12.10
C ASP A 88 -13.01 11.96 11.25
N ILE A 89 -12.65 10.71 11.54
CA ILE A 89 -11.53 10.01 10.93
C ILE A 89 -12.07 8.95 9.98
N TYR A 90 -11.68 9.05 8.71
CA TYR A 90 -11.90 8.02 7.70
C TYR A 90 -10.63 7.23 7.51
N MET A 91 -10.66 5.93 7.74
CA MET A 91 -9.57 5.01 7.41
C MET A 91 -9.95 4.25 6.14
N ILE A 92 -9.15 4.41 5.10
CA ILE A 92 -9.43 3.89 3.76
C ILE A 92 -8.39 2.85 3.40
N ASP A 93 -8.83 1.62 3.14
CA ASP A 93 -7.99 0.52 2.70
C ASP A 93 -6.85 0.16 3.68
N CYS A 94 -6.99 0.58 4.90
CA CYS A 94 -6.04 0.29 5.99
C CYS A 94 -6.75 0.30 7.34
N SER A 95 -6.21 -0.48 8.28
CA SER A 95 -6.67 -0.47 9.67
C SER A 95 -5.50 -0.73 10.63
N LEU A 96 -5.61 -0.23 11.83
CA LEU A 96 -4.74 -0.59 12.95
C LEU A 96 -5.19 -1.93 13.56
N ASN A 97 -4.45 -2.45 14.52
CA ASN A 97 -4.94 -3.60 15.28
C ASN A 97 -6.19 -3.24 16.10
N MET A 98 -6.94 -4.24 16.55
CA MET A 98 -8.24 -4.03 17.22
C MET A 98 -8.13 -3.10 18.43
N ARG A 99 -7.13 -3.30 19.29
CA ARG A 99 -6.93 -2.48 20.51
C ARG A 99 -6.67 -1.01 20.14
N GLU A 100 -5.88 -0.77 19.14
CA GLU A 100 -5.55 0.56 18.65
C GLU A 100 -6.74 1.24 17.97
N MET A 101 -7.53 0.50 17.17
CA MET A 101 -8.78 1.01 16.59
C MET A 101 -9.75 1.46 17.67
N LEU A 102 -9.98 0.66 18.70
CA LEU A 102 -10.87 1.00 19.81
C LEU A 102 -10.34 2.20 20.61
N LYS A 103 -9.00 2.27 20.83
CA LYS A 103 -8.37 3.43 21.48
C LYS A 103 -8.56 4.70 20.66
N LEU A 104 -8.44 4.64 19.33
CA LEU A 104 -8.67 5.79 18.46
C LEU A 104 -10.15 6.22 18.47
N ALA A 105 -11.06 5.24 18.39
CA ALA A 105 -12.50 5.45 18.38
C ALA A 105 -13.05 5.96 19.73
N SER A 106 -12.36 5.69 20.84
CA SER A 106 -12.80 6.19 22.16
C SER A 106 -12.79 7.72 22.29
N LYS A 107 -12.07 8.41 21.40
CA LYS A 107 -11.92 9.88 21.42
C LYS A 107 -12.36 10.55 20.12
N ASN A 108 -12.68 9.77 19.10
CA ASN A 108 -12.98 10.27 17.77
C ASN A 108 -14.11 9.47 17.14
N LYS A 109 -14.78 10.05 16.16
CA LYS A 109 -15.66 9.28 15.27
C LYS A 109 -14.77 8.64 14.20
N VAL A 110 -14.62 7.31 14.24
CA VAL A 110 -13.81 6.56 13.29
C VAL A 110 -14.72 5.77 12.35
N ILE A 111 -14.49 5.91 11.05
CA ILE A 111 -15.18 5.20 9.98
C ILE A 111 -14.12 4.44 9.19
N LEU A 112 -14.27 3.13 9.12
CA LEU A 112 -13.40 2.24 8.34
C LEU A 112 -14.08 1.89 7.02
N ILE A 113 -13.37 2.10 5.92
CA ILE A 113 -13.79 1.74 4.56
C ILE A 113 -12.74 0.79 4.01
N ASP A 114 -13.00 -0.52 4.10
CA ASP A 114 -11.98 -1.53 3.85
C ASP A 114 -12.59 -2.82 3.28
N HIS A 115 -11.76 -3.61 2.62
CA HIS A 115 -12.13 -4.88 2.02
C HIS A 115 -11.26 -6.06 2.51
N HIS A 116 -10.20 -5.78 3.27
CA HIS A 116 -9.34 -6.80 3.85
C HIS A 116 -10.09 -7.64 4.90
N PHE A 117 -10.02 -8.96 4.79
CA PHE A 117 -10.72 -9.86 5.71
C PHE A 117 -10.36 -9.59 7.19
N SER A 118 -9.13 -9.19 7.48
CA SER A 118 -8.67 -8.80 8.81
C SER A 118 -9.35 -7.54 9.38
N SER A 119 -10.05 -6.77 8.55
CA SER A 119 -10.74 -5.53 8.93
C SER A 119 -12.24 -5.72 9.19
N LYS A 120 -12.80 -6.88 8.84
CA LYS A 120 -14.23 -7.15 8.93
C LYS A 120 -14.78 -6.92 10.34
N GLU A 121 -14.21 -7.59 11.33
CA GLU A 121 -14.65 -7.47 12.74
C GLU A 121 -14.54 -6.02 13.27
N LYS A 122 -13.50 -5.30 12.85
CA LYS A 122 -13.30 -3.89 13.19
C LYS A 122 -14.38 -2.99 12.58
N ALA A 123 -14.74 -3.25 11.31
CA ALA A 123 -15.81 -2.50 10.65
C ALA A 123 -17.17 -2.72 11.30
N ASP A 124 -17.46 -3.96 11.72
CA ASP A 124 -18.72 -4.30 12.43
C ASP A 124 -18.85 -3.57 13.76
N LEU A 125 -17.74 -3.25 14.43
CA LEU A 125 -17.72 -2.53 15.73
C LEU A 125 -17.74 -1.00 15.59
N LEU A 126 -17.47 -0.45 14.41
CA LEU A 126 -17.35 0.99 14.18
C LEU A 126 -18.54 1.53 13.39
N PRO A 127 -19.47 2.29 14.01
CA PRO A 127 -20.67 2.77 13.35
C PRO A 127 -20.41 3.60 12.09
N GLY A 128 -21.09 3.26 11.00
CA GLY A 128 -20.94 3.92 9.70
C GLY A 128 -19.78 3.40 8.84
N SER A 129 -19.05 2.40 9.31
CA SER A 129 -18.01 1.73 8.55
C SER A 129 -18.60 0.84 7.45
N VAL A 130 -17.78 0.56 6.44
CA VAL A 130 -18.13 -0.27 5.28
C VAL A 130 -17.07 -1.34 5.10
N PHE A 131 -17.53 -2.60 5.06
CA PHE A 131 -16.70 -3.74 4.69
C PHE A 131 -17.38 -4.52 3.55
N ASP A 132 -16.64 -4.77 2.48
CA ASP A 132 -17.08 -5.67 1.40
C ASP A 132 -15.84 -6.20 0.65
N ASP A 133 -15.55 -7.48 0.79
CA ASP A 133 -14.41 -8.17 0.17
C ASP A 133 -14.54 -8.39 -1.35
N LYS A 134 -15.68 -8.02 -1.95
CA LYS A 134 -15.92 -8.09 -3.41
C LYS A 134 -15.53 -6.82 -4.14
N HIS A 135 -15.27 -5.74 -3.40
CA HIS A 135 -14.91 -4.42 -3.89
C HIS A 135 -13.60 -3.96 -3.27
N SER A 136 -12.81 -3.19 -3.98
CA SER A 136 -11.58 -2.58 -3.48
C SER A 136 -11.83 -1.35 -2.63
N GLY A 137 -10.86 -0.91 -1.83
CA GLY A 137 -10.95 0.29 -1.01
C GLY A 137 -11.27 1.54 -1.82
N ALA A 138 -10.72 1.67 -3.05
CA ALA A 138 -11.04 2.76 -3.97
C ALA A 138 -12.51 2.77 -4.39
N SER A 139 -13.04 1.59 -4.73
CA SER A 139 -14.44 1.44 -5.16
C SER A 139 -15.41 1.70 -4.02
N LEU A 140 -15.13 1.13 -2.83
CA LEU A 140 -15.91 1.37 -1.63
C LEU A 140 -15.91 2.85 -1.24
N SER A 141 -14.75 3.51 -1.31
CA SER A 141 -14.62 4.93 -1.04
C SER A 141 -15.40 5.79 -2.05
N TRP A 142 -15.34 5.44 -3.34
CA TRP A 142 -16.15 6.15 -4.33
C TRP A 142 -17.64 6.06 -4.00
N LYS A 143 -18.15 4.86 -3.74
CA LYS A 143 -19.54 4.64 -3.36
C LYS A 143 -19.91 5.40 -2.07
N TYR A 144 -19.05 5.36 -1.06
CA TYR A 144 -19.27 6.04 0.22
C TYR A 144 -19.43 7.56 0.07
N PHE A 145 -18.52 8.20 -0.65
CA PHE A 145 -18.50 9.67 -0.78
C PHE A 145 -19.36 10.22 -1.90
N HIS A 146 -19.71 9.41 -2.90
CA HIS A 146 -20.42 9.85 -4.11
C HIS A 146 -21.77 9.13 -4.36
N GLY A 147 -22.12 8.16 -3.51
CA GLY A 147 -23.36 7.38 -3.64
C GLY A 147 -23.39 6.57 -4.94
N GLU A 148 -24.53 6.59 -5.60
CA GLU A 148 -24.76 5.84 -6.85
C GLU A 148 -24.15 6.52 -8.10
N ASN A 149 -23.40 7.60 -7.96
CA ASN A 149 -22.70 8.21 -9.09
C ASN A 149 -21.70 7.22 -9.70
N LYS A 150 -21.75 7.09 -11.02
CA LYS A 150 -20.86 6.20 -11.76
C LYS A 150 -19.38 6.48 -11.42
N ALA A 151 -18.67 5.44 -11.02
CA ALA A 151 -17.24 5.54 -10.73
C ALA A 151 -16.45 5.85 -12.03
N PRO A 152 -15.44 6.74 -11.96
CA PRO A 152 -14.52 6.96 -13.05
C PRO A 152 -13.77 5.68 -13.43
N LEU A 153 -13.38 5.54 -14.69
CA LEU A 153 -12.69 4.33 -15.17
C LEU A 153 -11.42 3.99 -14.38
N ILE A 154 -10.69 5.00 -13.90
CA ILE A 154 -9.49 4.78 -13.08
C ILE A 154 -9.81 3.96 -11.83
N VAL A 155 -10.93 4.21 -11.15
CA VAL A 155 -11.37 3.43 -9.98
C VAL A 155 -11.65 1.99 -10.36
N ASN A 156 -12.32 1.77 -11.51
CA ASN A 156 -12.63 0.42 -11.97
C ASN A 156 -11.37 -0.39 -12.32
N TYR A 157 -10.38 0.26 -12.96
CA TYR A 157 -9.11 -0.38 -13.30
C TYR A 157 -8.27 -0.69 -12.06
N VAL A 158 -8.24 0.22 -11.09
CA VAL A 158 -7.56 -0.03 -9.81
C VAL A 158 -8.22 -1.21 -9.10
N GLN A 159 -9.54 -1.26 -9.00
CA GLN A 159 -10.26 -2.40 -8.42
C GLN A 159 -10.00 -3.71 -9.15
N ASP A 160 -10.00 -3.71 -10.49
CA ASP A 160 -9.77 -4.91 -11.28
C ASP A 160 -8.36 -5.48 -11.07
N TYR A 161 -7.39 -4.59 -10.85
CA TYR A 161 -6.01 -4.95 -10.50
C TYR A 161 -5.90 -5.41 -9.04
N ASP A 162 -6.42 -4.65 -8.10
CA ASP A 162 -6.30 -4.91 -6.67
C ASP A 162 -6.92 -6.26 -6.29
N LEU A 163 -8.13 -6.54 -6.78
CA LEU A 163 -8.82 -7.81 -6.59
C LEU A 163 -8.27 -8.94 -7.49
N TRP A 164 -7.19 -8.70 -8.23
CA TRP A 164 -6.53 -9.66 -9.11
C TRP A 164 -7.45 -10.29 -10.16
N LYS A 165 -8.48 -9.57 -10.61
CA LYS A 165 -9.52 -10.08 -11.54
C LYS A 165 -9.11 -10.04 -13.01
N PHE A 166 -8.42 -8.98 -13.44
CA PHE A 166 -7.98 -8.73 -14.82
C PHE A 166 -9.07 -8.96 -15.87
N LYS A 167 -10.30 -8.57 -15.55
CA LYS A 167 -11.46 -8.70 -16.44
C LYS A 167 -11.61 -7.54 -17.42
N LEU A 168 -11.07 -6.38 -17.07
CA LEU A 168 -11.06 -5.23 -17.94
C LEU A 168 -9.89 -5.31 -18.94
N PRO A 169 -10.09 -4.89 -20.20
CA PRO A 169 -8.99 -4.93 -21.17
C PRO A 169 -7.87 -3.98 -20.74
N HIS A 170 -6.64 -4.47 -20.82
CA HIS A 170 -5.42 -3.68 -20.54
C HIS A 170 -5.27 -3.20 -19.08
N THR A 171 -5.85 -3.90 -18.12
CA THR A 171 -5.69 -3.55 -16.69
C THR A 171 -4.22 -3.49 -16.29
N ARG A 172 -3.41 -4.49 -16.66
CA ARG A 172 -1.98 -4.54 -16.30
C ARG A 172 -1.21 -3.36 -16.86
N GLU A 173 -1.44 -3.04 -18.11
CA GLU A 173 -0.77 -1.92 -18.80
C GLU A 173 -1.17 -0.58 -18.19
N LEU A 174 -2.45 -0.38 -17.93
CA LEU A 174 -2.96 0.88 -17.39
C LEU A 174 -2.53 1.09 -15.94
N THR A 175 -2.55 0.05 -15.10
CA THR A 175 -2.08 0.14 -13.71
C THR A 175 -0.57 0.27 -13.62
N ALA A 176 0.19 -0.39 -14.50
CA ALA A 176 1.64 -0.19 -14.59
C ALA A 176 2.00 1.28 -14.90
N VAL A 177 1.22 1.96 -15.75
CA VAL A 177 1.42 3.40 -16.00
C VAL A 177 1.07 4.24 -14.78
N LEU A 178 0.05 3.87 -13.98
CA LEU A 178 -0.30 4.60 -12.77
C LEU A 178 0.87 4.66 -11.77
N ASN A 179 1.67 3.60 -11.68
CA ASN A 179 2.85 3.54 -10.83
C ASN A 179 3.98 4.51 -11.24
N LEU A 180 3.89 5.13 -12.44
CA LEU A 180 4.83 6.18 -12.85
C LEU A 180 4.43 7.58 -12.35
N TYR A 181 3.22 7.75 -11.86
CA TYR A 181 2.72 9.03 -11.41
C TYR A 181 2.85 9.15 -9.89
N SER A 182 3.18 10.35 -9.43
CA SER A 182 3.17 10.63 -7.99
C SER A 182 1.76 10.55 -7.41
N PHE A 183 1.63 10.10 -6.17
CA PHE A 183 0.40 10.13 -5.40
C PHE A 183 0.04 11.57 -5.02
N ASN A 184 -0.44 12.33 -6.00
CA ASN A 184 -0.90 13.70 -5.90
C ASN A 184 -2.32 13.82 -6.46
N PHE A 185 -3.25 14.35 -5.69
CA PHE A 185 -4.65 14.42 -6.07
C PHE A 185 -4.93 15.20 -7.38
N LYS A 186 -4.17 16.27 -7.66
CA LYS A 186 -4.30 17.03 -8.90
C LYS A 186 -3.77 16.24 -10.11
N VAL A 187 -2.68 15.49 -9.92
CA VAL A 187 -2.15 14.57 -10.94
C VAL A 187 -3.17 13.47 -11.21
N TRP A 188 -3.74 12.86 -10.15
CA TRP A 188 -4.75 11.82 -10.27
C TRP A 188 -6.01 12.29 -10.98
N ASP A 189 -6.46 13.51 -10.69
CA ASP A 189 -7.62 14.11 -11.38
C ASP A 189 -7.37 14.30 -12.89
N LYS A 190 -6.17 14.71 -13.29
CA LYS A 190 -5.76 14.78 -14.71
C LYS A 190 -5.71 13.38 -15.34
N THR A 191 -5.12 12.43 -14.65
CA THR A 191 -4.98 11.04 -15.11
C THR A 191 -6.36 10.38 -15.25
N ALA A 192 -7.27 10.59 -14.31
CA ALA A 192 -8.64 10.10 -14.41
C ALA A 192 -9.36 10.61 -15.68
N LYS A 193 -9.13 11.86 -16.08
CA LYS A 193 -9.66 12.41 -17.37
C LYS A 193 -9.02 11.72 -18.57
N MET A 194 -7.73 11.38 -18.51
CA MET A 194 -7.05 10.62 -19.58
C MET A 194 -7.62 9.20 -19.71
N PHE A 195 -8.00 8.56 -18.60
CA PHE A 195 -8.65 7.25 -18.61
C PHE A 195 -10.04 7.29 -19.27
N GLN A 196 -10.78 8.39 -19.14
CA GLN A 196 -12.09 8.54 -19.79
C GLN A 196 -11.96 8.78 -21.30
N ASP A 197 -10.91 9.47 -21.74
CA ASP A 197 -10.64 9.74 -23.15
C ASP A 197 -10.09 8.48 -23.85
N LYS A 198 -10.80 8.01 -24.89
CA LYS A 198 -10.45 6.78 -25.61
C LYS A 198 -9.06 6.86 -26.29
N ASN A 199 -8.69 8.00 -26.83
CA ASN A 199 -7.42 8.16 -27.54
C ASN A 199 -6.24 8.24 -26.55
N LYS A 200 -6.37 9.06 -25.52
CA LYS A 200 -5.37 9.16 -24.44
C LYS A 200 -5.20 7.83 -23.71
N ARG A 201 -6.30 7.10 -23.47
CA ARG A 201 -6.20 5.76 -22.88
C ARG A 201 -5.44 4.77 -23.77
N LYS A 202 -5.60 4.81 -25.10
CA LYS A 202 -4.79 4.01 -26.03
C LYS A 202 -3.28 4.34 -25.92
N GLU A 203 -2.93 5.61 -25.78
CA GLU A 203 -1.55 6.04 -25.57
C GLU A 203 -0.98 5.50 -24.26
N LEU A 204 -1.78 5.58 -23.17
CA LEU A 204 -1.39 4.99 -21.88
C LEU A 204 -1.19 3.47 -21.98
N VAL A 205 -2.06 2.76 -22.71
CA VAL A 205 -1.89 1.31 -22.95
C VAL A 205 -0.56 1.02 -23.68
N LYS A 206 -0.23 1.76 -24.74
CA LYS A 206 1.06 1.58 -25.44
C LYS A 206 2.24 1.79 -24.51
N LYS A 207 2.19 2.84 -23.67
CA LYS A 207 3.24 3.10 -22.68
C LYS A 207 3.33 1.98 -21.65
N GLY A 208 2.18 1.51 -21.15
CA GLY A 208 2.09 0.45 -20.16
C GLY A 208 2.56 -0.90 -20.69
N GLN A 209 2.36 -1.19 -22.00
CA GLN A 209 2.80 -2.44 -22.61
C GLN A 209 4.31 -2.64 -22.45
N ALA A 210 5.12 -1.61 -22.73
CA ALA A 210 6.57 -1.70 -22.58
C ALA A 210 6.99 -1.96 -21.12
N ILE A 211 6.27 -1.36 -20.14
CA ILE A 211 6.52 -1.59 -18.73
C ILE A 211 6.16 -3.04 -18.35
N VAL A 212 5.00 -3.52 -18.77
CA VAL A 212 4.54 -4.89 -18.49
C VAL A 212 5.47 -5.92 -19.13
N ASP A 213 5.97 -5.69 -20.34
CA ASP A 213 6.90 -6.61 -21.00
C ASP A 213 8.25 -6.68 -20.25
N TYR A 214 8.76 -5.54 -19.79
CA TYR A 214 9.93 -5.52 -18.91
C TYR A 214 9.68 -6.21 -17.56
N GLN A 215 8.53 -5.95 -16.93
CA GLN A 215 8.16 -6.63 -15.68
C GLN A 215 8.07 -8.14 -15.86
N LYS A 216 7.50 -8.64 -16.96
CA LYS A 216 7.45 -10.09 -17.27
C LYS A 216 8.83 -10.71 -17.36
N SER A 217 9.78 -10.03 -18.00
CA SER A 217 11.18 -10.48 -18.07
C SER A 217 11.80 -10.60 -16.68
N LEU A 218 11.63 -9.55 -15.84
CA LEU A 218 12.14 -9.54 -14.46
C LEU A 218 11.48 -10.64 -13.59
N ILE A 219 10.17 -10.81 -13.70
CA ILE A 219 9.44 -11.85 -12.97
C ILE A 219 9.99 -13.22 -13.31
N GLY A 220 10.20 -13.50 -14.61
CA GLY A 220 10.78 -14.76 -15.05
C GLY A 220 12.20 -14.99 -14.51
N GLU A 221 13.06 -14.00 -14.60
CA GLU A 221 14.43 -14.08 -14.09
C GLU A 221 14.48 -14.29 -12.58
N LEU A 222 13.75 -13.48 -11.82
CA LEU A 222 13.72 -13.54 -10.35
C LEU A 222 13.09 -14.85 -9.87
N SER A 223 12.00 -15.29 -10.48
CA SER A 223 11.34 -16.55 -10.12
C SER A 223 12.22 -17.77 -10.33
N ASN A 224 13.14 -17.75 -11.30
CA ASN A 224 14.09 -18.84 -11.53
C ASN A 224 15.17 -18.95 -10.41
N LYS A 225 15.30 -17.91 -9.55
CA LYS A 225 16.16 -17.92 -8.36
C LYS A 225 15.42 -18.43 -7.11
N GLY A 226 14.19 -18.91 -7.29
CA GLY A 226 13.34 -19.42 -6.21
C GLY A 226 13.91 -20.66 -5.56
N GLN A 227 13.85 -20.70 -4.22
CA GLN A 227 14.31 -21.81 -3.39
C GLN A 227 13.12 -22.56 -2.84
N GLU A 228 13.13 -23.90 -2.96
CA GLU A 228 12.10 -24.75 -2.35
C GLU A 228 12.26 -24.76 -0.84
N VAL A 229 11.15 -24.55 -0.14
CA VAL A 229 11.12 -24.46 1.32
C VAL A 229 9.84 -25.10 1.88
N ILE A 230 9.86 -25.37 3.19
CA ILE A 230 8.67 -25.72 3.97
C ILE A 230 8.29 -24.52 4.83
N PHE A 231 7.09 -24.02 4.66
CA PHE A 231 6.51 -22.93 5.44
C PHE A 231 5.22 -23.39 6.11
N GLU A 232 5.16 -23.36 7.44
CA GLU A 232 4.00 -23.83 8.23
C GLU A 232 3.51 -25.22 7.81
N GLY A 233 4.45 -26.13 7.55
CA GLY A 233 4.15 -27.50 7.09
C GLY A 233 3.70 -27.63 5.62
N CYS A 234 3.66 -26.53 4.88
CA CYS A 234 3.26 -26.50 3.47
C CYS A 234 4.46 -26.32 2.55
N ASP A 235 4.37 -26.95 1.37
CA ASP A 235 5.33 -26.73 0.29
C ASP A 235 5.26 -25.31 -0.24
N ALA A 236 6.41 -24.64 -0.33
CA ALA A 236 6.51 -23.27 -0.82
C ALA A 236 7.77 -23.06 -1.67
N VAL A 237 7.79 -21.98 -2.41
CA VAL A 237 8.97 -21.47 -3.12
C VAL A 237 9.22 -20.04 -2.70
N ALA A 238 10.41 -19.76 -2.15
CA ALA A 238 10.80 -18.46 -1.60
C ALA A 238 11.79 -17.74 -2.52
N VAL A 239 11.52 -16.46 -2.78
CA VAL A 239 12.37 -15.56 -3.57
C VAL A 239 12.63 -14.28 -2.81
N ASN A 240 13.87 -13.79 -2.85
CA ASN A 240 14.19 -12.43 -2.40
C ASN A 240 13.90 -11.43 -3.50
N SER A 241 12.97 -10.50 -3.26
CA SER A 241 12.76 -9.36 -4.13
C SER A 241 12.12 -8.19 -3.38
N PRO A 242 12.66 -6.97 -3.50
CA PRO A 242 12.04 -5.76 -2.95
C PRO A 242 10.95 -5.18 -3.85
N ILE A 243 10.72 -5.72 -5.04
CA ILE A 243 9.78 -5.24 -6.05
C ILE A 243 8.92 -6.39 -6.60
N LEU A 244 7.78 -6.06 -7.18
CA LEU A 244 6.88 -7.00 -7.88
C LEU A 244 6.48 -8.23 -7.03
N SER A 245 6.33 -8.04 -5.72
CA SER A 245 6.08 -9.15 -4.79
C SER A 245 4.79 -9.91 -5.11
N SER A 246 3.75 -9.20 -5.54
CA SER A 246 2.47 -9.80 -5.93
C SER A 246 2.61 -10.64 -7.21
N GLU A 247 3.25 -10.07 -8.23
CA GLU A 247 3.45 -10.70 -9.53
C GLU A 247 4.37 -11.92 -9.44
N ILE A 248 5.50 -11.78 -8.75
CA ILE A 248 6.47 -12.87 -8.55
C ILE A 248 5.83 -13.99 -7.74
N GLY A 249 5.20 -13.67 -6.61
CA GLY A 249 4.54 -14.67 -5.77
C GLY A 249 3.44 -15.44 -6.51
N ASN A 250 2.61 -14.73 -7.27
CA ASN A 250 1.59 -15.36 -8.11
C ASN A 250 2.21 -16.20 -9.24
N HIS A 251 3.30 -15.75 -9.87
CA HIS A 251 4.02 -16.51 -10.88
C HIS A 251 4.59 -17.82 -10.30
N LEU A 252 5.22 -17.76 -9.12
CA LEU A 252 5.73 -18.94 -8.41
C LEU A 252 4.61 -19.94 -8.13
N TYR A 253 3.50 -19.47 -7.57
CA TYR A 253 2.32 -20.31 -7.32
C TYR A 253 1.81 -20.96 -8.62
N THR A 254 1.56 -20.17 -9.65
CA THR A 254 1.00 -20.64 -10.92
C THR A 254 1.90 -21.67 -11.60
N LYS A 255 3.24 -21.47 -11.51
CA LYS A 255 4.23 -22.38 -12.10
C LYS A 255 4.41 -23.68 -11.35
N THR A 256 4.31 -23.65 -10.01
CA THR A 256 4.70 -24.78 -9.15
C THR A 256 3.55 -25.44 -8.41
N GLY A 257 2.40 -24.77 -8.29
CA GLY A 257 1.29 -25.20 -7.42
C GLY A 257 1.58 -25.06 -5.91
N LYS A 258 2.76 -24.55 -5.54
CA LYS A 258 3.23 -24.34 -4.16
C LYS A 258 2.99 -22.91 -3.72
N ILE A 259 2.95 -22.64 -2.41
CA ILE A 259 2.86 -21.25 -1.90
C ILE A 259 4.02 -20.43 -2.47
N GLY A 260 3.72 -19.30 -3.13
CA GLY A 260 4.72 -18.33 -3.57
C GLY A 260 5.06 -17.38 -2.42
N ILE A 261 6.32 -17.40 -1.98
CA ILE A 261 6.87 -16.52 -0.93
C ILE A 261 7.80 -15.51 -1.59
N VAL A 262 7.51 -14.22 -1.40
CA VAL A 262 8.43 -13.15 -1.78
C VAL A 262 8.79 -12.36 -0.54
N TRP A 263 10.10 -12.23 -0.27
CA TRP A 263 10.57 -11.59 0.92
C TRP A 263 11.63 -10.52 0.62
N SER A 264 11.72 -9.53 1.50
CA SER A 264 12.75 -8.49 1.39
C SER A 264 13.05 -7.86 2.75
N TYR A 265 14.26 -7.34 2.91
CA TYR A 265 14.59 -6.49 4.05
C TYR A 265 14.06 -5.08 3.81
N LYS A 266 13.40 -4.52 4.84
CA LYS A 266 12.99 -3.12 4.87
C LYS A 266 13.34 -2.48 6.22
N GLY A 267 13.63 -1.17 6.19
CA GLY A 267 13.98 -0.40 7.38
C GLY A 267 15.49 -0.15 7.51
N LYS A 268 15.87 1.06 7.98
CA LYS A 268 17.26 1.48 8.11
C LYS A 268 17.89 1.07 9.46
N ASP A 269 17.19 1.38 10.57
CA ASP A 269 17.77 1.23 11.91
C ASP A 269 17.43 -0.10 12.59
N LYS A 270 16.26 -0.64 12.29
CA LYS A 270 15.80 -1.98 12.71
C LYS A 270 15.19 -2.65 11.50
N PRO A 271 15.99 -3.34 10.70
CA PRO A 271 15.49 -3.98 9.50
C PRO A 271 14.49 -5.08 9.88
N LYS A 272 13.39 -5.15 9.13
CA LYS A 272 12.43 -6.25 9.20
C LYS A 272 12.45 -7.04 7.91
N ILE A 273 12.21 -8.32 8.02
CA ILE A 273 11.91 -9.17 6.85
C ILE A 273 10.43 -9.06 6.58
N HIS A 274 10.08 -8.41 5.47
CA HIS A 274 8.72 -8.39 4.95
C HIS A 274 8.50 -9.61 4.07
N VAL A 275 7.41 -10.31 4.29
CA VAL A 275 7.05 -11.55 3.62
C VAL A 275 5.68 -11.39 2.98
N SER A 276 5.61 -11.65 1.68
CA SER A 276 4.38 -11.70 0.90
C SER A 276 4.09 -13.14 0.50
N LEU A 277 2.88 -13.61 0.74
CA LEU A 277 2.41 -14.95 0.44
C LEU A 277 1.38 -14.90 -0.70
N ARG A 278 1.48 -15.81 -1.68
CA ARG A 278 0.50 -15.97 -2.76
C ARG A 278 0.14 -17.44 -2.97
N GLY A 279 -1.14 -17.68 -3.24
CA GLY A 279 -1.72 -19.03 -3.47
C GLY A 279 -3.10 -18.95 -4.14
N ASP A 280 -3.88 -20.04 -4.13
CA ASP A 280 -5.23 -20.09 -4.70
C ASP A 280 -6.37 -19.98 -3.65
N GLY A 281 -6.02 -19.82 -2.39
CA GLY A 281 -6.99 -19.74 -1.29
C GLY A 281 -7.49 -21.08 -0.75
N LYS A 282 -7.02 -22.24 -1.27
CA LYS A 282 -7.28 -23.54 -0.64
C LYS A 282 -6.62 -23.61 0.74
N ILE A 283 -5.39 -23.12 0.83
CA ILE A 283 -4.73 -22.83 2.11
C ILE A 283 -5.05 -21.39 2.45
N ASN A 284 -5.56 -21.13 3.63
CA ASN A 284 -5.86 -19.78 4.07
C ASN A 284 -4.56 -19.05 4.49
N LEU A 285 -3.95 -18.36 3.56
CA LEU A 285 -2.70 -17.64 3.79
C LEU A 285 -2.84 -16.53 4.83
N SER A 286 -4.03 -15.93 4.98
CA SER A 286 -4.29 -14.92 6.01
C SER A 286 -4.16 -15.51 7.42
N GLU A 287 -4.62 -16.74 7.65
CA GLU A 287 -4.46 -17.41 8.94
C GLU A 287 -2.99 -17.73 9.22
N LEU A 288 -2.24 -18.18 8.22
CA LEU A 288 -0.79 -18.41 8.38
C LEU A 288 -0.05 -17.10 8.72
N ALA A 289 -0.39 -16.01 8.04
CA ALA A 289 0.22 -14.70 8.29
C ALA A 289 -0.09 -14.16 9.70
N LYS A 290 -1.27 -14.46 10.26
CA LYS A 290 -1.64 -14.04 11.63
C LYS A 290 -0.71 -14.59 12.70
N ASN A 291 -0.13 -15.80 12.52
CA ASN A 291 0.84 -16.37 13.44
C ASN A 291 2.07 -15.47 13.64
N TYR A 292 2.32 -14.58 12.67
CA TYR A 292 3.43 -13.63 12.65
C TYR A 292 2.95 -12.16 12.81
N GLY A 293 1.71 -11.95 13.26
CA GLY A 293 1.14 -10.60 13.43
C GLY A 293 0.74 -9.91 12.12
N GLY A 294 0.66 -10.67 11.02
CA GLY A 294 0.25 -10.20 9.71
C GLY A 294 -1.24 -10.42 9.40
N GLY A 295 -1.59 -10.43 8.12
CA GLY A 295 -2.96 -10.62 7.65
C GLY A 295 -3.09 -10.49 6.13
N GLY A 296 -4.32 -10.26 5.66
CA GLY A 296 -4.64 -10.13 4.24
C GLY A 296 -5.87 -10.95 3.84
N HIS A 297 -5.82 -11.50 2.63
CA HIS A 297 -6.85 -12.35 2.06
C HIS A 297 -6.44 -13.82 2.07
N LYS A 298 -7.39 -14.74 1.84
CA LYS A 298 -7.12 -16.18 1.80
C LYS A 298 -6.04 -16.60 0.79
N ALA A 299 -5.99 -15.94 -0.37
CA ALA A 299 -5.05 -16.23 -1.45
C ALA A 299 -3.84 -15.29 -1.50
N ALA A 300 -3.83 -14.20 -0.74
CA ALA A 300 -2.81 -13.17 -0.74
C ALA A 300 -2.69 -12.55 0.65
N ALA A 301 -1.58 -12.80 1.33
CA ALA A 301 -1.35 -12.32 2.69
C ALA A 301 0.10 -11.87 2.86
N GLY A 302 0.39 -11.22 3.98
CA GLY A 302 1.75 -10.82 4.28
C GLY A 302 1.95 -10.56 5.77
N PHE A 303 3.21 -10.56 6.17
CA PHE A 303 3.63 -10.27 7.55
C PHE A 303 5.05 -9.70 7.56
N ALA A 304 5.47 -9.20 8.72
CA ALA A 304 6.85 -8.75 8.91
C ALA A 304 7.40 -9.32 10.21
N VAL A 305 8.62 -9.86 10.16
CA VAL A 305 9.37 -10.34 11.34
C VAL A 305 10.65 -9.53 11.50
N ASP A 306 11.22 -9.55 12.70
CA ASP A 306 12.48 -8.84 12.97
C ASP A 306 13.61 -9.42 12.12
N GLY A 307 14.48 -8.56 11.60
CA GLY A 307 15.54 -8.95 10.67
C GLY A 307 16.65 -9.81 11.27
N ASP A 308 16.71 -9.89 12.60
CA ASP A 308 17.67 -10.70 13.35
C ASP A 308 17.20 -12.15 13.58
N ILE A 309 15.99 -12.49 13.12
CA ILE A 309 15.39 -13.80 13.32
C ILE A 309 15.73 -14.71 12.13
N ASN A 310 15.84 -16.01 12.38
CA ASN A 310 15.87 -17.01 11.33
C ASN A 310 14.64 -16.92 10.46
N PHE A 311 14.78 -17.18 9.17
CA PHE A 311 13.62 -17.22 8.26
C PHE A 311 12.52 -18.13 8.81
N PRO A 312 11.25 -17.74 8.70
CA PRO A 312 10.13 -18.53 9.21
C PRO A 312 9.80 -19.75 8.32
N TRP A 313 10.78 -20.25 7.58
CA TRP A 313 10.70 -21.46 6.76
C TRP A 313 12.01 -22.24 6.79
N GLN A 314 11.92 -23.53 6.44
CA GLN A 314 13.05 -24.45 6.33
C GLN A 314 13.37 -24.68 4.86
N ILE A 315 14.65 -24.63 4.52
CA ILE A 315 15.14 -25.00 3.18
C ILE A 315 15.00 -26.51 3.00
N LYS A 316 14.49 -26.94 1.87
CA LYS A 316 14.43 -28.36 1.48
C LYS A 316 15.78 -28.89 1.06
#